data_cdeff45521d2a03bfcb673b5082350f0
#
_entry.id   cdeff45521d2a03bfcb673b5082350f0
#
_cell.length_a   1.000
_cell.length_b   1.000
_cell.length_c   1.000
_cell.angle_alpha   90.00
_cell.angle_beta   90.00
_cell.angle_gamma   90.00
#
_symmetry.space_group_name_H-M   'P 1'
#
loop_
_entity.id
_entity.type
_entity.pdbx_description
1 polymer ?
#
loop_
_entity_poly.entity_id
_entity_poly.type
_entity_poly.pdbx_seq_one_letter_code
_entity_poly.pdbx_strand_id
1 'polypeptide(L)'
;MGSFIGFGDKIVTVSVLLFALSTAIAWSFYGNRAAVYLFGEKAITPYLWVYVFFVFVGGIAELEAIWAFGDAALGIMTFPNLISIILLTGALKGMTKDYFAESHVPYQQR
;
A
#
# COMPACT_ATOMS: atom_id res chain seq x y z
N MET A 1 24.02 -5.40 34.64
CA MET A 1 22.98 -4.62 33.86
C MET A 1 23.25 -4.59 32.35
N GLY A 2 24.44 -5.02 31.87
CA GLY A 2 24.80 -4.99 30.44
C GLY A 2 24.18 -6.06 29.53
N SER A 3 23.70 -7.17 30.07
CA SER A 3 23.21 -8.32 29.27
C SER A 3 21.83 -8.11 28.67
N PHE A 4 21.00 -7.31 29.30
CA PHE A 4 19.66 -7.01 28.81
C PHE A 4 19.65 -6.04 27.61
N ILE A 5 20.60 -5.10 27.56
CA ILE A 5 20.71 -4.10 26.49
C ILE A 5 21.14 -4.81 25.19
N GLY A 6 22.10 -5.71 25.21
CA GLY A 6 22.54 -6.43 24.02
C GLY A 6 21.53 -7.43 23.47
N PHE A 7 20.60 -7.93 24.27
CA PHE A 7 19.50 -8.79 23.79
C PHE A 7 18.36 -7.97 23.18
N GLY A 8 18.05 -6.83 23.77
CA GLY A 8 17.07 -5.88 23.23
C GLY A 8 17.43 -5.37 21.85
N ASP A 9 18.68 -4.98 21.63
CA ASP A 9 19.19 -4.54 20.33
C ASP A 9 18.97 -5.57 19.22
N LYS A 10 19.27 -6.84 19.51
CA LYS A 10 19.07 -7.93 18.54
C LYS A 10 17.61 -8.14 18.20
N ILE A 11 16.73 -8.08 19.20
CA ILE A 11 15.28 -8.20 18.99
C ILE A 11 14.78 -7.05 18.09
N VAL A 12 15.15 -5.81 18.39
CA VAL A 12 14.77 -4.65 17.60
C VAL A 12 15.30 -4.77 16.17
N THR A 13 16.55 -5.13 16.00
CA THR A 13 17.14 -5.29 14.65
C THR A 13 16.41 -6.35 13.82
N VAL A 14 16.14 -7.51 14.40
CA VAL A 14 15.39 -8.58 13.70
C VAL A 14 13.96 -8.13 13.40
N SER A 15 13.30 -7.45 14.33
CA SER A 15 11.93 -6.95 14.15
C SER A 15 11.86 -5.91 13.03
N VAL A 16 12.79 -4.97 12.98
CA VAL A 16 12.88 -3.95 11.92
C VAL A 16 13.14 -4.61 10.56
N LEU A 17 14.05 -5.58 10.50
CA LEU A 17 14.33 -6.31 9.27
C LEU A 17 13.10 -7.05 8.75
N LEU A 18 12.42 -7.79 9.62
CA LEU A 18 11.18 -8.51 9.24
C LEU A 18 10.08 -7.56 8.82
N PHE A 19 9.92 -6.44 9.52
CA PHE A 19 8.94 -5.42 9.17
C PHE A 19 9.26 -4.78 7.80
N ALA A 20 10.51 -4.43 7.55
CA ALA A 20 10.94 -3.86 6.27
C ALA A 20 10.70 -4.83 5.10
N LEU A 21 11.08 -6.10 5.27
CA LEU A 21 10.87 -7.14 4.25
C LEU A 21 9.39 -7.39 3.98
N SER A 22 8.58 -7.55 5.03
CA SER A 22 7.14 -7.78 4.88
C SER A 22 6.44 -6.60 4.21
N THR A 23 6.83 -5.38 4.56
CA THR A 23 6.32 -4.16 3.94
C THR A 23 6.70 -4.09 2.47
N ALA A 24 7.97 -4.33 2.13
CA ALA A 24 8.42 -4.33 0.74
C ALA A 24 7.64 -5.36 -0.11
N ILE A 25 7.42 -6.57 0.40
CA ILE A 25 6.64 -7.61 -0.29
C ILE A 25 5.18 -7.17 -0.49
N ALA A 26 4.55 -6.63 0.55
CA ALA A 26 3.16 -6.18 0.50
C ALA A 26 2.97 -5.04 -0.52
N TRP A 27 3.84 -4.05 -0.51
CA TRP A 27 3.80 -2.93 -1.47
C TRP A 27 4.08 -3.38 -2.90
N SER A 28 5.01 -4.33 -3.09
CA SER A 28 5.23 -4.95 -4.41
C SER A 28 3.96 -5.60 -4.95
N PHE A 29 3.23 -6.31 -4.10
CA PHE A 29 1.97 -6.94 -4.48
C PHE A 29 0.90 -5.91 -4.87
N TYR A 30 0.71 -4.86 -4.08
CA TYR A 30 -0.28 -3.82 -4.39
C TYR A 30 0.05 -3.07 -5.69
N GLY A 31 1.30 -2.70 -5.88
CA GLY A 31 1.73 -2.04 -7.11
C GLY A 31 1.62 -2.95 -8.33
N ASN A 32 1.91 -4.24 -8.19
CA ASN A 32 1.71 -5.21 -9.25
C ASN A 32 0.23 -5.31 -9.66
N ARG A 33 -0.70 -5.34 -8.69
CA ARG A 33 -2.14 -5.34 -8.97
C ARG A 33 -2.59 -4.08 -9.70
N ALA A 34 -2.08 -2.92 -9.30
CA ALA A 34 -2.35 -1.66 -9.99
C ALA A 34 -1.80 -1.65 -11.42
N ALA A 35 -0.58 -2.15 -11.62
CA ALA A 35 0.04 -2.27 -12.94
C ALA A 35 -0.76 -3.21 -13.88
N VAL A 36 -1.21 -4.34 -13.35
CA VAL A 36 -2.06 -5.29 -14.10
C VAL A 36 -3.39 -4.66 -14.48
N TYR A 37 -4.00 -3.89 -13.58
CA TYR A 37 -5.26 -3.20 -13.85
C TYR A 37 -5.13 -2.17 -14.99
N LEU A 38 -4.01 -1.44 -15.04
CA LEU A 38 -3.79 -0.36 -16.03
C LEU A 38 -3.27 -0.90 -17.38
N PHE A 39 -2.38 -1.89 -17.35
CA PHE A 39 -1.60 -2.31 -18.53
C PHE A 39 -1.79 -3.80 -18.88
N GLY A 40 -2.56 -4.54 -18.08
CA GLY A 40 -2.79 -5.96 -18.26
C GLY A 40 -1.67 -6.84 -17.69
N GLU A 41 -1.84 -8.17 -17.82
CA GLU A 41 -0.94 -9.17 -17.22
C GLU A 41 0.51 -9.09 -17.71
N LYS A 42 0.74 -8.57 -18.91
CA LYS A 42 2.08 -8.38 -19.47
C LYS A 42 2.93 -7.37 -18.70
N ALA A 43 2.30 -6.53 -17.87
CA ALA A 43 2.98 -5.55 -17.05
C ALA A 43 3.67 -6.14 -15.80
N ILE A 44 3.37 -7.38 -15.44
CA ILE A 44 3.92 -8.01 -14.22
C ILE A 44 5.44 -8.05 -14.26
N THR A 45 6.00 -8.60 -15.32
CA THR A 45 7.45 -8.80 -15.45
C THR A 45 8.22 -7.48 -15.46
N PRO A 46 7.90 -6.49 -16.31
CA PRO A 46 8.62 -5.22 -16.30
C PRO A 46 8.43 -4.45 -14.99
N TYR A 47 7.24 -4.51 -14.39
CA TYR A 47 6.99 -3.90 -13.09
C TYR A 47 7.91 -4.46 -12.00
N LEU A 48 8.02 -5.80 -11.90
CA LEU A 48 8.89 -6.42 -10.89
C LEU A 48 10.36 -6.07 -11.07
N TRP A 49 10.86 -6.00 -12.30
CA TRP A 49 12.23 -5.57 -12.57
C TRP A 49 12.49 -4.12 -12.13
N VAL A 50 11.57 -3.22 -12.47
CA VAL A 50 11.63 -1.82 -12.03
C VAL A 50 11.57 -1.73 -10.50
N TYR A 51 10.68 -2.50 -9.87
CA TYR A 51 10.55 -2.53 -8.42
C TYR A 51 11.85 -2.97 -7.73
N VAL A 52 12.44 -4.08 -8.15
CA VAL A 52 13.72 -4.59 -7.61
C VAL A 52 14.84 -3.58 -7.82
N PHE A 53 14.89 -2.94 -8.98
CA PHE A 53 15.86 -1.88 -9.26
C PHE A 53 15.73 -0.72 -8.26
N PHE A 54 14.50 -0.24 -8.01
CA PHE A 54 14.28 0.84 -7.05
C PHE A 54 14.54 0.43 -5.59
N VAL A 55 14.27 -0.81 -5.21
CA VAL A 55 14.65 -1.34 -3.90
C VAL A 55 16.17 -1.30 -3.73
N PHE A 56 16.91 -1.68 -4.75
CA PHE A 56 18.38 -1.62 -4.73
C PHE A 56 18.88 -0.16 -4.64
N VAL A 57 18.34 0.74 -5.46
CA VAL A 57 18.68 2.18 -5.42
C VAL A 57 18.35 2.76 -4.04
N GLY A 58 17.22 2.38 -3.45
CA GLY A 58 16.83 2.81 -2.10
C GLY A 58 17.79 2.35 -1.01
N GLY A 59 18.45 1.19 -1.21
CA GLY A 59 19.45 0.69 -0.27
C GLY A 59 20.79 1.43 -0.30
N ILE A 60 21.11 2.13 -1.39
CA ILE A 60 22.36 2.88 -1.57
C ILE A 60 22.19 4.39 -1.56
N ALA A 61 20.96 4.90 -1.70
CA ALA A 61 20.65 6.32 -1.71
C ALA A 61 20.67 6.92 -0.29
N GLU A 62 20.91 8.20 -0.19
CA GLU A 62 20.82 8.93 1.06
C GLU A 62 19.37 8.97 1.59
N LEU A 63 19.22 8.77 2.88
CA LEU A 63 17.91 8.70 3.54
C LEU A 63 17.07 9.97 3.32
N GLU A 64 17.69 11.14 3.35
CA GLU A 64 17.03 12.42 3.13
C GLU A 64 16.43 12.54 1.71
N ALA A 65 17.17 12.10 0.70
CA ALA A 65 16.69 12.09 -0.69
C ALA A 65 15.50 11.13 -0.86
N ILE A 66 15.52 9.98 -0.21
CA ILE A 66 14.43 9.00 -0.24
C ILE A 66 13.16 9.56 0.41
N TRP A 67 13.30 10.22 1.57
CA TRP A 67 12.18 10.88 2.24
C TRP A 67 11.57 11.99 1.38
N ALA A 68 12.39 12.88 0.83
CA ALA A 68 11.93 13.97 -0.03
C ALA A 68 11.19 13.44 -1.28
N PHE A 69 11.70 12.38 -1.90
CA PHE A 69 11.04 11.73 -3.03
C PHE A 69 9.71 11.09 -2.62
N GLY A 70 9.68 10.40 -1.47
CA GLY A 70 8.48 9.79 -0.92
C GLY A 70 7.37 10.81 -0.66
N ASP A 71 7.71 11.92 -0.01
CA ASP A 71 6.78 13.00 0.29
C ASP A 71 6.22 13.65 -0.99
N ALA A 72 7.06 13.88 -1.98
CA ALA A 72 6.64 14.40 -3.28
C ALA A 72 5.69 13.44 -4.00
N ALA A 73 6.01 12.14 -4.01
CA ALA A 73 5.17 11.11 -4.60
C ALA A 73 3.81 11.00 -3.91
N LEU A 74 3.77 11.02 -2.57
CA LEU A 74 2.54 11.03 -1.79
C LEU A 74 1.69 12.27 -2.07
N GLY A 75 2.33 13.45 -2.18
CA GLY A 75 1.66 14.68 -2.56
C GLY A 75 0.96 14.57 -3.91
N ILE A 76 1.65 14.06 -4.92
CA ILE A 76 1.07 13.86 -6.26
C ILE A 76 -0.08 12.84 -6.23
N MET A 77 0.05 11.74 -5.48
CA MET A 77 -0.99 10.73 -5.36
C MET A 77 -2.26 11.22 -4.63
N THR A 78 -2.12 12.23 -3.78
CA THR A 78 -3.25 12.79 -3.02
C THR A 78 -4.31 13.41 -3.95
N PHE A 79 -3.90 14.09 -5.02
CA PHE A 79 -4.83 14.75 -5.94
C PHE A 79 -5.83 13.78 -6.62
N PRO A 80 -5.38 12.75 -7.35
CA PRO A 80 -6.31 11.83 -7.99
C PRO A 80 -7.12 11.03 -6.98
N ASN A 81 -6.54 10.70 -5.82
CA ASN A 81 -7.25 10.00 -4.76
C ASN A 81 -8.40 10.83 -4.18
N LEU A 82 -8.17 12.13 -3.92
CA LEU A 82 -9.19 13.04 -3.43
C LEU A 82 -10.34 13.22 -4.44
N ILE A 83 -10.02 13.38 -5.72
CA ILE A 83 -11.00 13.47 -6.80
C ILE A 83 -11.85 12.20 -6.86
N SER A 84 -11.21 11.03 -6.78
CA SER A 84 -11.90 9.74 -6.79
C SER A 84 -12.86 9.59 -5.62
N ILE A 85 -12.46 9.96 -4.41
CA ILE A 85 -13.30 9.91 -3.21
C ILE A 85 -14.53 10.83 -3.36
N ILE A 86 -14.34 12.04 -3.86
CA ILE A 86 -15.44 12.99 -4.08
C ILE A 86 -16.43 12.44 -5.09
N LEU A 87 -15.97 11.89 -6.21
CA LEU A 87 -16.83 11.30 -7.24
C LEU A 87 -17.58 10.07 -6.71
N LEU A 88 -16.90 9.20 -5.98
CA LEU A 88 -17.53 8.01 -5.41
C LEU A 88 -18.52 8.31 -4.29
N THR A 89 -18.41 9.46 -3.61
CA THR A 89 -19.36 9.85 -2.56
C THR A 89 -20.79 9.95 -3.09
N GLY A 90 -20.97 10.42 -4.34
CA GLY A 90 -22.27 10.45 -5.00
C GLY A 90 -22.87 9.06 -5.23
N ALA A 91 -22.07 8.15 -5.75
CA ALA A 91 -22.46 6.75 -5.97
C ALA A 91 -22.75 6.02 -4.63
N LEU A 92 -21.93 6.28 -3.62
CA LEU A 92 -22.10 5.68 -2.29
C LEU A 92 -23.42 6.09 -1.64
N LYS A 93 -23.81 7.38 -1.77
CA LYS A 93 -25.09 7.87 -1.27
C LYS A 93 -26.28 7.18 -1.97
N GLY A 94 -26.18 6.95 -3.26
CA GLY A 94 -27.20 6.19 -4.01
C GLY A 94 -27.32 4.76 -3.49
N MET A 95 -26.22 4.03 -3.44
CA MET A 95 -26.19 2.64 -2.95
C MET A 95 -26.66 2.50 -1.49
N THR A 96 -26.30 3.44 -0.63
CA THR A 96 -26.75 3.45 0.77
C THR A 96 -28.27 3.68 0.85
N LYS A 97 -28.80 4.59 0.05
CA LYS A 97 -30.25 4.84 0.02
C LYS A 97 -31.02 3.63 -0.48
N ASP A 98 -30.52 2.97 -1.53
CA ASP A 98 -31.14 1.78 -2.10
C ASP A 98 -31.08 0.62 -1.09
N TYR A 99 -29.95 0.45 -0.40
CA TYR A 99 -29.79 -0.57 0.65
C TYR A 99 -30.78 -0.41 1.80
N PHE A 100 -31.04 0.80 2.27
CA PHE A 100 -32.03 1.06 3.33
C PHE A 100 -33.48 1.14 2.81
N ALA A 101 -33.69 1.29 1.52
CA ALA A 101 -35.01 1.26 0.91
C ALA A 101 -35.51 -0.18 0.66
N GLU A 102 -34.60 -1.15 0.48
CA GLU A 102 -34.97 -2.56 0.39
C GLU A 102 -35.31 -3.11 1.78
N SER A 103 -36.51 -3.71 1.88
CA SER A 103 -36.90 -4.45 3.09
C SER A 103 -36.02 -5.69 3.23
N HIS A 104 -35.05 -5.65 4.15
CA HIS A 104 -34.14 -6.75 4.43
C HIS A 104 -34.95 -7.91 5.06
N VAL A 105 -35.22 -8.94 4.26
CA VAL A 105 -35.80 -10.17 4.77
C VAL A 105 -34.73 -10.92 5.57
N PRO A 106 -34.95 -11.19 6.87
CA PRO A 106 -33.98 -11.93 7.69
C PRO A 106 -33.66 -13.29 7.07
N TYR A 107 -32.44 -13.74 7.21
CA TYR A 107 -31.89 -14.98 6.63
C TYR A 107 -32.74 -16.24 6.97
N GLN A 108 -33.54 -16.16 8.01
CA GLN A 108 -34.42 -17.26 8.48
C GLN A 108 -35.70 -17.45 7.65
N GLN A 109 -35.97 -16.59 6.67
CA GLN A 109 -37.16 -16.67 5.82
C GLN A 109 -36.85 -16.91 4.33
N ARG A 110 -35.57 -17.31 4.03
CA ARG A 110 -35.17 -17.70 2.67
C ARG A 110 -35.23 -19.18 2.44
#